data_734710a2e3e570e38d9afdc3cc5c796e
#
_entry.id   734710a2e3e570e38d9afdc3cc5c796e
#
_cell.length_a   1.000
_cell.length_b   1.000
_cell.length_c   1.000
_cell.angle_alpha   90.00
_cell.angle_beta   90.00
_cell.angle_gamma   90.00
#
_symmetry.space_group_name_H-M   'P 1'
#
loop_
_entity.id
_entity.type
_entity.pdbx_description
1 polymer ?
#
loop_
_entity_poly.entity_id
_entity_poly.type
_entity_poly.pdbx_seq_one_letter_code
_entity_poly.pdbx_strand_id
1 'polypeptide(L)'
;MLSYVLHKIWNKKWMAISLLIGNILLIGMVVGNIVYSNAVLNRLLVKDLNNSMKATGVYPMQTFVEIRMDNTRSNASVAAKVKQLEDLTSSLAGKMHLKNKYLISSYYIRTNYLNTPDEKESADFVLDLAFMTDLENHSSMISGRMYGKEMVDGAIEVVVGRKVMMEKKLMVGQELYLADIRDENGNPYKIRITGVFQNSSDNDAYWVNSPDTFSRQFFMDEALFRKLFVNYENPQYKWHSKWNVLIDYSEMKTEQVDLALSELEKFSLAVEKIDVYNYKEYFSNILKDFKVKQAKLENVLFLLEIPIFILLMIFIYMVNNQMMLLEKSDIAVLKSRGASNLHIILIYLLQGIIIMLIALLLGIPLGLFFCYALGNANAFLEFVSRTALPLELTNKALMAAGLCALASLMITLVL
;
A
#
# COMPACT_ATOMS: atom_id res chain seq x y z
N MET A 1 -14.52 50.88 -7.66
CA MET A 1 -15.24 49.74 -8.26
C MET A 1 -15.67 48.72 -7.19
N LEU A 2 -14.78 48.20 -6.39
CA LEU A 2 -15.09 47.19 -5.34
C LEU A 2 -16.16 47.69 -4.36
N SER A 3 -16.05 48.90 -3.84
CA SER A 3 -17.02 49.49 -2.91
C SER A 3 -18.42 49.61 -3.54
N TYR A 4 -18.51 49.94 -4.82
CA TYR A 4 -19.77 49.98 -5.55
C TYR A 4 -20.42 48.59 -5.68
N VAL A 5 -19.61 47.56 -6.01
CA VAL A 5 -20.09 46.17 -6.11
C VAL A 5 -20.59 45.66 -4.74
N LEU A 6 -19.88 45.95 -3.64
CA LEU A 6 -20.33 45.57 -2.31
C LEU A 6 -21.65 46.22 -1.90
N HIS A 7 -21.84 47.54 -2.16
CA HIS A 7 -23.10 48.21 -1.92
C HIS A 7 -24.25 47.65 -2.79
N LYS A 8 -23.95 47.32 -4.05
CA LYS A 8 -24.90 46.68 -4.97
C LYS A 8 -25.36 45.30 -4.45
N ILE A 9 -24.42 44.45 -3.99
CA ILE A 9 -24.74 43.16 -3.37
C ILE A 9 -25.62 43.35 -2.14
N TRP A 10 -25.31 44.36 -1.29
CA TRP A 10 -26.06 44.64 -0.08
C TRP A 10 -27.48 45.12 -0.36
N ASN A 11 -27.67 45.98 -1.35
CA ASN A 11 -28.99 46.47 -1.74
C ASN A 11 -29.91 45.36 -2.28
N LYS A 12 -29.34 44.34 -2.94
CA LYS A 12 -30.06 43.17 -3.51
C LYS A 12 -29.73 41.88 -2.75
N LYS A 13 -29.56 41.99 -1.44
CA LYS A 13 -29.07 40.93 -0.56
C LYS A 13 -29.81 39.59 -0.70
N TRP A 14 -31.13 39.59 -0.83
CA TRP A 14 -31.91 38.36 -0.93
C TRP A 14 -31.58 37.55 -2.19
N MET A 15 -31.36 38.20 -3.32
CA MET A 15 -30.97 37.52 -4.55
C MET A 15 -29.52 37.02 -4.50
N ALA A 16 -28.63 37.88 -3.98
CA ALA A 16 -27.23 37.50 -3.78
C ALA A 16 -27.11 36.32 -2.82
N ILE A 17 -27.91 36.28 -1.75
CA ILE A 17 -27.98 35.14 -0.81
C ILE A 17 -28.53 33.90 -1.52
N SER A 18 -29.59 33.99 -2.32
CA SER A 18 -30.12 32.83 -3.06
C SER A 18 -29.11 32.27 -4.04
N LEU A 19 -28.39 33.13 -4.78
CA LEU A 19 -27.32 32.72 -5.68
C LEU A 19 -26.14 32.08 -4.90
N LEU A 20 -25.77 32.65 -3.77
CA LEU A 20 -24.74 32.13 -2.88
C LEU A 20 -25.12 30.75 -2.36
N ILE A 21 -26.34 30.56 -1.87
CA ILE A 21 -26.83 29.25 -1.38
C ILE A 21 -26.79 28.22 -2.51
N GLY A 22 -27.26 28.55 -3.72
CA GLY A 22 -27.19 27.64 -4.86
C GLY A 22 -25.77 27.17 -5.17
N ASN A 23 -24.82 28.11 -5.16
CA ASN A 23 -23.42 27.81 -5.41
C ASN A 23 -22.75 27.00 -4.26
N ILE A 24 -23.09 27.34 -3.01
CA ILE A 24 -22.62 26.57 -1.84
C ILE A 24 -23.11 25.11 -1.92
N LEU A 25 -24.39 24.91 -2.24
CA LEU A 25 -24.96 23.57 -2.40
C LEU A 25 -24.32 22.81 -3.57
N LEU A 26 -24.12 23.48 -4.72
CA LEU A 26 -23.47 22.87 -5.89
C LEU A 26 -22.04 22.39 -5.55
N ILE A 27 -21.23 23.28 -4.98
CA ILE A 27 -19.85 22.96 -4.61
C ILE A 27 -19.82 21.91 -3.51
N GLY A 28 -20.67 22.06 -2.48
CA GLY A 28 -20.76 21.14 -1.37
C GLY A 28 -21.15 19.72 -1.79
N MET A 29 -22.09 19.61 -2.74
CA MET A 29 -22.51 18.33 -3.31
C MET A 29 -21.36 17.65 -4.07
N VAL A 30 -20.71 18.34 -4.99
CA VAL A 30 -19.64 17.78 -5.81
C VAL A 30 -18.43 17.37 -4.96
N VAL A 31 -18.01 18.24 -4.03
CA VAL A 31 -16.93 17.93 -3.09
C VAL A 31 -17.31 16.75 -2.18
N GLY A 32 -18.52 16.78 -1.62
CA GLY A 32 -19.03 15.72 -0.74
C GLY A 32 -19.06 14.37 -1.43
N ASN A 33 -19.52 14.29 -2.67
CA ASN A 33 -19.58 13.04 -3.44
C ASN A 33 -18.17 12.47 -3.71
N ILE A 34 -17.22 13.32 -4.15
CA ILE A 34 -15.85 12.86 -4.42
C ILE A 34 -15.16 12.38 -3.14
N VAL A 35 -15.26 13.13 -2.04
CA VAL A 35 -14.67 12.75 -0.76
C VAL A 35 -15.32 11.49 -0.21
N TYR A 36 -16.65 11.37 -0.29
CA TYR A 36 -17.38 10.18 0.13
C TYR A 36 -16.99 8.95 -0.67
N SER A 37 -16.97 9.05 -2.01
CA SER A 37 -16.55 7.96 -2.89
C SER A 37 -15.15 7.46 -2.55
N ASN A 38 -14.18 8.37 -2.41
CA ASN A 38 -12.81 8.02 -2.04
C ASN A 38 -12.72 7.34 -0.67
N ALA A 39 -13.42 7.89 0.33
CA ALA A 39 -13.39 7.34 1.68
C ALA A 39 -14.00 5.93 1.74
N VAL A 40 -15.11 5.70 1.03
CA VAL A 40 -15.76 4.38 0.91
C VAL A 40 -14.85 3.40 0.18
N LEU A 41 -14.26 3.80 -0.94
CA LEU A 41 -13.39 2.94 -1.74
C LEU A 41 -12.11 2.55 -0.99
N ASN A 42 -11.48 3.48 -0.28
CA ASN A 42 -10.30 3.17 0.54
C ASN A 42 -10.64 2.11 1.61
N ARG A 43 -11.82 2.23 2.25
CA ARG A 43 -12.29 1.22 3.21
C ARG A 43 -12.62 -0.12 2.57
N LEU A 44 -13.26 -0.10 1.40
CA LEU A 44 -13.59 -1.30 0.64
C LEU A 44 -12.32 -2.06 0.25
N LEU A 45 -11.28 -1.36 -0.22
CA LEU A 45 -10.00 -1.94 -0.58
C LEU A 45 -9.37 -2.71 0.59
N VAL A 46 -9.21 -2.04 1.74
CA VAL A 46 -8.65 -2.66 2.94
C VAL A 46 -9.52 -3.82 3.44
N LYS A 47 -10.85 -3.68 3.35
CA LYS A 47 -11.80 -4.76 3.69
C LYS A 47 -11.66 -5.97 2.77
N ASP A 48 -11.55 -5.77 1.47
CA ASP A 48 -11.40 -6.87 0.49
C ASP A 48 -10.07 -7.61 0.73
N LEU A 49 -8.97 -6.89 0.99
CA LEU A 49 -7.69 -7.48 1.35
C LEU A 49 -7.79 -8.28 2.67
N ASN A 50 -8.41 -7.73 3.71
CA ASN A 50 -8.62 -8.43 4.97
C ASN A 50 -9.51 -9.67 4.82
N ASN A 51 -10.55 -9.61 3.99
CA ASN A 51 -11.43 -10.74 3.72
C ASN A 51 -10.68 -11.86 2.99
N SER A 52 -9.81 -11.51 2.05
CA SER A 52 -8.95 -12.48 1.38
C SER A 52 -8.03 -13.17 2.37
N MET A 53 -7.41 -12.42 3.31
CA MET A 53 -6.58 -13.00 4.37
C MET A 53 -7.37 -14.00 5.24
N LYS A 54 -8.60 -13.65 5.62
CA LYS A 54 -9.46 -14.53 6.43
C LYS A 54 -9.88 -15.79 5.67
N ALA A 55 -10.12 -15.68 4.37
CA ALA A 55 -10.59 -16.79 3.53
C ALA A 55 -9.46 -17.76 3.16
N THR A 56 -8.27 -17.26 2.92
CA THR A 56 -7.13 -18.05 2.41
C THR A 56 -6.10 -18.41 3.48
N GLY A 57 -6.08 -17.68 4.60
CA GLY A 57 -5.02 -17.77 5.60
C GLY A 57 -3.68 -17.18 5.15
N VAL A 58 -3.61 -16.61 3.93
CA VAL A 58 -2.40 -16.03 3.35
C VAL A 58 -2.43 -14.52 3.48
N TYR A 59 -1.27 -13.92 3.78
CA TYR A 59 -1.16 -12.46 3.81
C TYR A 59 -1.45 -11.87 2.41
N PRO A 60 -2.44 -10.99 2.24
CA PRO A 60 -2.97 -10.65 0.92
C PRO A 60 -1.99 -9.88 0.04
N MET A 61 -1.14 -9.03 0.62
CA MET A 61 -0.13 -8.26 -0.12
C MET A 61 1.25 -8.93 0.00
N GLN A 62 1.30 -10.22 -0.31
CA GLN A 62 2.52 -11.02 -0.26
C GLN A 62 3.03 -11.37 -1.65
N THR A 63 4.35 -11.31 -1.80
CA THR A 63 5.10 -11.83 -2.95
C THR A 63 6.17 -12.79 -2.47
N PHE A 64 6.27 -13.94 -3.09
CA PHE A 64 7.27 -14.96 -2.80
C PHE A 64 8.13 -15.23 -4.03
N VAL A 65 9.44 -15.23 -3.85
CA VAL A 65 10.43 -15.56 -4.89
C VAL A 65 11.42 -16.56 -4.34
N GLU A 66 11.76 -17.60 -5.08
CA GLU A 66 12.79 -18.57 -4.73
C GLU A 66 13.70 -18.82 -5.93
N ILE A 67 15.01 -18.75 -5.71
CA ILE A 67 16.02 -19.17 -6.68
C ILE A 67 16.92 -20.21 -6.07
N ARG A 68 17.33 -21.21 -6.87
CA ARG A 68 18.17 -22.32 -6.42
C ARG A 68 19.44 -22.42 -7.24
N MET A 69 20.57 -22.63 -6.57
CA MET A 69 21.79 -23.07 -7.20
C MET A 69 21.76 -24.60 -7.31
N ASP A 70 21.77 -25.11 -8.52
CA ASP A 70 21.79 -26.53 -8.83
C ASP A 70 22.99 -26.90 -9.72
N ASN A 71 23.09 -28.17 -10.09
CA ASN A 71 24.20 -28.66 -10.91
C ASN A 71 24.06 -28.31 -12.40
N THR A 72 22.93 -27.74 -12.82
CA THR A 72 22.61 -27.50 -14.24
C THR A 72 23.05 -26.11 -14.70
N ARG A 73 23.33 -25.18 -13.76
CA ARG A 73 23.70 -23.79 -14.03
C ARG A 73 25.05 -23.42 -13.41
N SER A 74 25.76 -22.48 -14.01
CA SER A 74 26.93 -21.87 -13.41
C SER A 74 26.55 -21.15 -12.11
N ASN A 75 27.23 -21.48 -11.00
CA ASN A 75 26.99 -20.83 -9.71
C ASN A 75 27.20 -19.33 -9.77
N ALA A 76 28.20 -18.85 -10.50
CA ALA A 76 28.45 -17.40 -10.69
C ALA A 76 27.27 -16.69 -11.39
N SER A 77 26.69 -17.33 -12.42
CA SER A 77 25.49 -16.78 -13.10
C SER A 77 24.30 -16.69 -12.15
N VAL A 78 24.07 -17.69 -11.31
CA VAL A 78 22.96 -17.68 -10.34
C VAL A 78 23.24 -16.67 -9.22
N ALA A 79 24.48 -16.54 -8.76
CA ALA A 79 24.86 -15.55 -7.74
C ALA A 79 24.57 -14.11 -8.18
N ALA A 80 24.88 -13.76 -9.42
CA ALA A 80 24.54 -12.45 -9.98
C ALA A 80 23.02 -12.21 -10.02
N LYS A 81 22.25 -13.24 -10.37
CA LYS A 81 20.79 -13.19 -10.35
C LYS A 81 20.21 -13.02 -8.94
N VAL A 82 20.82 -13.66 -7.94
CA VAL A 82 20.44 -13.51 -6.52
C VAL A 82 20.60 -12.06 -6.09
N LYS A 83 21.73 -11.41 -6.39
CA LYS A 83 21.95 -9.99 -6.09
C LYS A 83 20.90 -9.10 -6.75
N GLN A 84 20.58 -9.35 -8.01
CA GLN A 84 19.53 -8.61 -8.72
C GLN A 84 18.15 -8.80 -8.07
N LEU A 85 17.82 -10.01 -7.59
CA LEU A 85 16.57 -10.29 -6.88
C LEU A 85 16.50 -9.60 -5.52
N GLU A 86 17.61 -9.49 -4.78
CA GLU A 86 17.66 -8.71 -3.53
C GLU A 86 17.27 -7.25 -3.78
N ASP A 87 17.84 -6.63 -4.82
CA ASP A 87 17.53 -5.24 -5.18
C ASP A 87 16.06 -5.09 -5.63
N LEU A 88 15.55 -6.03 -6.42
CA LEU A 88 14.17 -6.01 -6.89
C LEU A 88 13.17 -6.17 -5.75
N THR A 89 13.39 -7.14 -4.86
CA THR A 89 12.49 -7.43 -3.74
C THR A 89 12.50 -6.32 -2.69
N SER A 90 13.67 -5.77 -2.37
CA SER A 90 13.81 -4.68 -1.39
C SER A 90 13.15 -3.38 -1.86
N SER A 91 13.18 -3.09 -3.17
CA SER A 91 12.63 -1.86 -3.76
C SER A 91 11.13 -1.95 -4.09
N LEU A 92 10.51 -3.13 -4.08
CA LEU A 92 9.15 -3.35 -4.59
C LEU A 92 8.09 -2.47 -3.89
N ALA A 93 8.02 -2.51 -2.57
CA ALA A 93 7.05 -1.72 -1.81
C ALA A 93 7.26 -0.21 -1.99
N GLY A 94 8.52 0.24 -1.98
CA GLY A 94 8.86 1.65 -2.20
C GLY A 94 8.41 2.16 -3.57
N LYS A 95 8.53 1.35 -4.62
CA LYS A 95 8.05 1.68 -5.97
C LYS A 95 6.51 1.81 -6.03
N MET A 96 5.79 1.09 -5.19
CA MET A 96 4.34 1.19 -5.04
C MET A 96 3.92 2.34 -4.12
N HIS A 97 4.86 3.14 -3.59
CA HIS A 97 4.64 4.15 -2.54
C HIS A 97 4.02 3.57 -1.28
N LEU A 98 4.38 2.33 -0.97
CA LEU A 98 3.97 1.59 0.22
C LEU A 98 5.18 1.22 1.07
N LYS A 99 4.95 0.78 2.30
CA LYS A 99 5.99 0.30 3.20
C LYS A 99 6.01 -1.22 3.22
N ASN A 100 7.19 -1.81 3.43
CA ASN A 100 7.25 -3.21 3.80
C ASN A 100 6.71 -3.38 5.22
N LYS A 101 5.81 -4.33 5.41
CA LYS A 101 5.49 -4.85 6.74
C LYS A 101 6.62 -5.77 7.20
N TYR A 102 7.00 -6.69 6.33
CA TYR A 102 8.18 -7.54 6.49
C TYR A 102 8.86 -7.77 5.14
N LEU A 103 10.18 -7.75 5.14
CA LEU A 103 11.02 -8.23 4.05
C LEU A 103 11.86 -9.37 4.62
N ILE A 104 11.47 -10.60 4.35
CA ILE A 104 12.07 -11.78 4.93
C ILE A 104 12.90 -12.45 3.85
N SER A 105 14.22 -12.38 3.98
CA SER A 105 15.15 -13.18 3.19
C SER A 105 15.60 -14.41 4.00
N SER A 106 15.69 -15.54 3.33
CA SER A 106 16.20 -16.77 3.92
C SER A 106 17.08 -17.48 2.91
N TYR A 107 18.34 -17.66 3.26
CA TYR A 107 19.27 -18.44 2.45
C TYR A 107 19.60 -19.73 3.20
N TYR A 108 19.80 -20.79 2.45
CA TYR A 108 20.20 -22.06 3.04
C TYR A 108 21.16 -22.83 2.14
N ILE A 109 22.03 -23.59 2.78
CA ILE A 109 22.92 -24.56 2.15
C ILE A 109 22.48 -25.94 2.61
N ARG A 110 22.27 -26.81 1.65
CA ARG A 110 21.90 -28.20 1.94
C ARG A 110 23.14 -29.02 2.03
N THR A 111 23.29 -29.78 3.11
CA THR A 111 24.42 -30.64 3.36
C THR A 111 24.03 -31.86 4.20
N ASN A 112 24.85 -32.91 4.15
CA ASN A 112 24.83 -34.00 5.13
C ASN A 112 25.57 -33.56 6.39
N TYR A 113 25.42 -34.31 7.49
CA TYR A 113 26.17 -34.05 8.69
C TYR A 113 26.91 -35.31 9.16
N LEU A 114 27.94 -35.10 9.96
CA LEU A 114 28.77 -36.12 10.63
C LEU A 114 28.69 -35.86 12.14
N ASN A 115 28.70 -36.94 12.92
CA ASN A 115 28.77 -36.81 14.39
C ASN A 115 30.20 -36.56 14.87
N THR A 116 31.19 -37.07 14.13
CA THR A 116 32.60 -36.81 14.36
C THR A 116 33.31 -36.41 13.06
N PRO A 117 34.42 -35.63 13.12
CA PRO A 117 35.09 -35.14 11.92
C PRO A 117 35.72 -36.26 11.07
N ASP A 118 36.02 -37.41 11.66
CA ASP A 118 36.67 -38.55 11.00
C ASP A 118 35.67 -39.58 10.47
N GLU A 119 34.37 -39.34 10.62
CA GLU A 119 33.30 -40.24 10.15
C GLU A 119 33.28 -40.28 8.63
N LYS A 120 33.32 -41.51 8.05
CA LYS A 120 33.34 -41.70 6.58
C LYS A 120 31.96 -41.80 5.97
N GLU A 121 30.95 -42.12 6.76
CA GLU A 121 29.57 -42.18 6.31
C GLU A 121 28.74 -41.06 6.97
N SER A 122 28.01 -40.34 6.17
CA SER A 122 27.11 -39.32 6.69
C SER A 122 25.90 -39.92 7.37
N ALA A 123 25.37 -39.25 8.39
CA ALA A 123 24.16 -39.71 9.05
C ALA A 123 22.95 -39.67 8.09
N ASP A 124 21.93 -40.46 8.43
CA ASP A 124 20.75 -40.73 7.57
C ASP A 124 19.85 -39.54 7.24
N PHE A 125 20.18 -38.31 7.62
CA PHE A 125 19.38 -37.17 7.23
C PHE A 125 20.21 -35.97 6.76
N VAL A 126 19.59 -35.23 5.84
CA VAL A 126 20.10 -33.97 5.28
C VAL A 126 19.65 -32.82 6.17
N LEU A 127 20.55 -31.90 6.47
CA LEU A 127 20.23 -30.62 7.10
C LEU A 127 20.34 -29.45 6.11
N ASP A 128 19.57 -28.39 6.35
CA ASP A 128 19.68 -27.12 5.67
C ASP A 128 20.26 -26.10 6.68
N LEU A 129 21.56 -25.74 6.55
CA LEU A 129 22.13 -24.62 7.32
C LEU A 129 21.62 -23.32 6.72
N ALA A 130 20.93 -22.52 7.51
CA ALA A 130 20.15 -21.39 7.02
C ALA A 130 20.30 -20.14 7.89
N PHE A 131 19.95 -19.01 7.32
CA PHE A 131 19.51 -17.86 8.10
C PHE A 131 18.11 -17.43 7.66
N MET A 132 17.44 -16.67 8.50
CA MET A 132 16.18 -16.01 8.21
C MET A 132 16.21 -14.62 8.85
N THR A 133 16.02 -13.58 8.04
CA THR A 133 16.10 -12.18 8.49
C THR A 133 15.17 -11.93 9.66
N ASP A 134 15.71 -11.34 10.74
CA ASP A 134 14.95 -10.90 11.92
C ASP A 134 14.29 -12.05 12.74
N LEU A 135 14.80 -13.26 12.63
CA LEU A 135 14.29 -14.44 13.34
C LEU A 135 14.21 -14.25 14.86
N GLU A 136 15.20 -13.55 15.43
CA GLU A 136 15.32 -13.33 16.88
C GLU A 136 14.09 -12.60 17.45
N ASN A 137 13.58 -11.58 16.75
CA ASN A 137 12.48 -10.75 17.22
C ASN A 137 11.11 -11.43 17.07
N HIS A 138 11.01 -12.46 16.25
CA HIS A 138 9.78 -13.17 15.95
C HIS A 138 9.68 -14.57 16.56
N SER A 139 10.71 -14.98 17.31
CA SER A 139 10.78 -16.28 17.95
C SER A 139 10.88 -16.19 19.47
N SER A 140 10.38 -17.20 20.17
CA SER A 140 10.58 -17.41 21.60
C SER A 140 11.35 -18.71 21.84
N MET A 141 12.28 -18.69 22.79
CA MET A 141 13.07 -19.88 23.09
C MET A 141 12.31 -20.84 24.02
N ILE A 142 12.22 -22.10 23.60
CA ILE A 142 11.67 -23.17 24.43
C ILE A 142 12.75 -23.69 25.39
N SER A 143 13.99 -23.80 24.89
CA SER A 143 15.13 -24.31 25.64
C SER A 143 16.43 -23.72 25.09
N GLY A 144 17.40 -23.49 25.93
CA GLY A 144 18.69 -22.92 25.54
C GLY A 144 18.64 -21.44 25.28
N ARG A 145 19.45 -20.95 24.34
CA ARG A 145 19.53 -19.53 23.96
C ARG A 145 19.61 -19.36 22.43
N MET A 146 19.41 -18.15 21.94
CA MET A 146 19.64 -17.79 20.54
C MET A 146 21.13 -17.95 20.17
N TYR A 147 21.40 -18.11 18.89
CA TYR A 147 22.75 -18.20 18.31
C TYR A 147 23.55 -16.89 18.56
N GLY A 148 24.87 -17.03 18.63
CA GLY A 148 25.79 -15.88 18.64
C GLY A 148 26.06 -15.34 17.23
N LYS A 149 26.60 -14.13 17.18
CA LYS A 149 26.96 -13.45 15.92
C LYS A 149 28.34 -13.83 15.39
N GLU A 150 29.10 -14.59 16.17
CA GLU A 150 30.46 -15.07 15.85
C GLU A 150 30.59 -16.55 16.16
N MET A 151 31.61 -17.17 15.58
CA MET A 151 31.97 -18.55 15.93
C MET A 151 32.52 -18.61 17.35
N VAL A 152 32.08 -19.57 18.14
CA VAL A 152 32.52 -19.81 19.50
C VAL A 152 33.23 -21.19 19.56
N ASP A 153 34.48 -21.24 20.02
CA ASP A 153 35.32 -22.45 20.07
C ASP A 153 35.40 -23.18 18.70
N GLY A 154 35.44 -22.40 17.60
CA GLY A 154 35.47 -22.92 16.25
C GLY A 154 34.14 -23.54 15.78
N ALA A 155 33.04 -23.36 16.51
CA ALA A 155 31.72 -23.83 16.15
C ALA A 155 30.80 -22.67 15.77
N ILE A 156 29.98 -22.88 14.74
CA ILE A 156 28.87 -22.00 14.37
C ILE A 156 27.69 -22.35 15.29
N GLU A 157 27.19 -21.38 16.02
CA GLU A 157 26.01 -21.55 16.86
C GLU A 157 24.73 -21.55 16.04
N VAL A 158 23.83 -22.51 16.29
CA VAL A 158 22.58 -22.66 15.56
C VAL A 158 21.40 -22.91 16.48
N VAL A 159 20.21 -22.47 16.06
CA VAL A 159 18.94 -22.80 16.71
C VAL A 159 18.07 -23.63 15.77
N VAL A 160 17.23 -24.47 16.31
CA VAL A 160 16.33 -25.35 15.55
C VAL A 160 14.89 -25.21 16.04
N GLY A 161 13.95 -25.43 15.14
CA GLY A 161 12.53 -25.51 15.52
C GLY A 161 12.24 -26.76 16.35
N ARG A 162 11.20 -26.70 17.17
CA ARG A 162 10.76 -27.81 18.04
C ARG A 162 10.63 -29.13 17.29
N LYS A 163 10.07 -29.09 16.07
CA LYS A 163 9.88 -30.32 15.25
C LYS A 163 11.19 -30.97 14.84
N VAL A 164 12.19 -30.19 14.39
CA VAL A 164 13.51 -30.70 14.03
C VAL A 164 14.15 -31.40 15.23
N MET A 165 14.10 -30.77 16.41
CA MET A 165 14.65 -31.31 17.64
C MET A 165 14.05 -32.67 17.98
N MET A 166 12.71 -32.79 17.90
CA MET A 166 12.00 -34.01 18.24
C MET A 166 12.21 -35.13 17.21
N GLU A 167 12.03 -34.83 15.92
CA GLU A 167 12.14 -35.83 14.84
C GLU A 167 13.55 -36.36 14.67
N LYS A 168 14.55 -35.51 14.88
CA LYS A 168 15.95 -35.88 14.71
C LYS A 168 16.64 -36.31 16.03
N LYS A 169 15.90 -36.27 17.14
CA LYS A 169 16.39 -36.68 18.49
C LYS A 169 17.65 -35.89 18.88
N LEU A 170 17.70 -34.61 18.58
CA LEU A 170 18.83 -33.73 18.85
C LEU A 170 18.76 -33.20 20.29
N MET A 171 19.89 -32.70 20.81
CA MET A 171 19.99 -32.12 22.15
C MET A 171 20.64 -30.73 22.08
N VAL A 172 20.22 -29.82 22.97
CA VAL A 172 20.92 -28.53 23.17
C VAL A 172 22.32 -28.81 23.67
N GLY A 173 23.31 -28.15 23.09
CA GLY A 173 24.74 -28.36 23.34
C GLY A 173 25.39 -29.43 22.42
N GLN A 174 24.60 -30.15 21.62
CA GLN A 174 25.12 -31.12 20.67
C GLN A 174 25.93 -30.43 19.57
N GLU A 175 27.08 -31.03 19.25
CA GLU A 175 27.94 -30.61 18.14
C GLU A 175 27.78 -31.59 16.97
N LEU A 176 27.75 -31.05 15.76
CA LEU A 176 27.68 -31.79 14.49
C LEU A 176 28.67 -31.16 13.52
N TYR A 177 29.11 -31.91 12.53
CA TYR A 177 30.04 -31.47 11.49
C TYR A 177 29.37 -31.52 10.13
N LEU A 178 29.56 -30.45 9.30
CA LEU A 178 28.98 -30.36 7.97
C LEU A 178 29.82 -31.17 6.98
N ALA A 179 29.27 -32.23 6.42
CA ALA A 179 30.03 -33.17 5.60
C ALA A 179 30.60 -32.55 4.32
N ASP A 180 29.79 -31.77 3.64
CA ASP A 180 30.06 -31.21 2.30
C ASP A 180 30.59 -29.79 2.32
N ILE A 181 30.68 -29.16 3.50
CA ILE A 181 31.06 -27.75 3.67
C ILE A 181 32.34 -27.69 4.52
N ARG A 182 33.44 -27.28 3.90
CA ARG A 182 34.78 -27.29 4.51
C ARG A 182 35.34 -25.86 4.56
N ASP A 183 36.11 -25.59 5.60
CA ASP A 183 36.90 -24.37 5.76
C ASP A 183 38.06 -24.28 4.76
N GLU A 184 38.81 -23.18 4.79
CA GLU A 184 39.97 -22.95 3.93
C GLU A 184 41.11 -23.97 4.17
N ASN A 185 41.13 -24.64 5.35
CA ASN A 185 42.09 -25.67 5.71
C ASN A 185 41.63 -27.06 5.33
N GLY A 186 40.42 -27.20 4.74
CA GLY A 186 39.83 -28.48 4.35
C GLY A 186 39.10 -29.21 5.49
N ASN A 187 38.95 -28.61 6.67
CA ASN A 187 38.22 -29.21 7.78
C ASN A 187 36.72 -28.98 7.65
N PRO A 188 35.85 -29.93 8.04
CA PRO A 188 34.42 -29.72 8.04
C PRO A 188 34.03 -28.66 9.07
N TYR A 189 33.13 -27.72 8.70
CA TYR A 189 32.61 -26.76 9.67
C TYR A 189 31.87 -27.48 10.80
N LYS A 190 32.12 -27.04 12.02
CA LYS A 190 31.44 -27.50 13.22
C LYS A 190 30.27 -26.62 13.54
N ILE A 191 29.07 -27.16 13.79
CA ILE A 191 27.91 -26.47 14.30
C ILE A 191 27.57 -26.94 15.71
N ARG A 192 27.08 -26.02 16.57
CA ARG A 192 26.61 -26.32 17.93
C ARG A 192 25.17 -25.86 18.09
N ILE A 193 24.29 -26.77 18.50
CA ILE A 193 22.88 -26.43 18.75
C ILE A 193 22.81 -25.71 20.10
N THR A 194 22.49 -24.40 20.07
CA THR A 194 22.40 -23.56 21.28
C THR A 194 21.00 -23.43 21.83
N GLY A 195 19.97 -23.69 21.01
CA GLY A 195 18.63 -23.60 21.51
C GLY A 195 17.55 -24.13 20.54
N VAL A 196 16.36 -24.23 21.12
CA VAL A 196 15.12 -24.63 20.42
C VAL A 196 14.14 -23.50 20.50
N PHE A 197 13.60 -23.08 19.35
CA PHE A 197 12.65 -21.98 19.28
C PHE A 197 11.27 -22.41 18.78
N GLN A 198 10.29 -21.56 19.07
CA GLN A 198 8.95 -21.55 18.48
C GLN A 198 8.57 -20.11 18.07
N ASN A 199 7.44 -19.94 17.39
CA ASN A 199 6.91 -18.60 17.11
C ASN A 199 6.63 -17.83 18.41
N SER A 200 6.87 -16.53 18.41
CA SER A 200 6.54 -15.65 19.53
C SER A 200 5.03 -15.42 19.66
N SER A 201 4.29 -15.46 18.55
CA SER A 201 2.84 -15.31 18.48
C SER A 201 2.27 -16.08 17.29
N ASP A 202 1.13 -16.75 17.51
CA ASP A 202 0.43 -17.50 16.45
C ASP A 202 -0.16 -16.60 15.36
N ASN A 203 -0.38 -15.32 15.66
CA ASN A 203 -0.95 -14.35 14.73
C ASN A 203 0.10 -13.44 14.07
N ASP A 204 1.38 -13.72 14.25
CA ASP A 204 2.44 -12.92 13.64
C ASP A 204 2.56 -13.24 12.15
N ALA A 205 2.26 -12.24 11.31
CA ALA A 205 2.32 -12.36 9.86
C ALA A 205 3.74 -12.62 9.31
N TYR A 206 4.79 -12.40 10.13
CA TYR A 206 6.15 -12.79 9.80
C TYR A 206 6.24 -14.28 9.48
N TRP A 207 5.53 -15.12 10.23
CA TRP A 207 5.48 -16.55 10.00
C TRP A 207 4.53 -16.89 8.86
N VAL A 208 5.01 -16.68 7.63
CA VAL A 208 4.29 -17.09 6.41
C VAL A 208 3.93 -18.60 6.45
N ASN A 209 4.84 -19.38 7.02
CA ASN A 209 4.61 -20.78 7.35
C ASN A 209 4.94 -20.98 8.83
N SER A 210 4.13 -21.75 9.54
CA SER A 210 4.41 -22.09 10.93
C SER A 210 5.84 -22.64 11.10
N PRO A 211 6.59 -22.29 12.17
CA PRO A 211 7.89 -22.88 12.46
C PRO A 211 7.90 -24.41 12.49
N ASP A 212 6.77 -25.03 12.79
CA ASP A 212 6.60 -26.48 12.76
C ASP A 212 6.68 -27.08 11.33
N THR A 213 6.66 -26.26 10.27
CA THR A 213 6.92 -26.74 8.90
C THR A 213 8.41 -26.93 8.62
N PHE A 214 9.29 -26.34 9.42
CA PHE A 214 10.72 -26.53 9.31
C PHE A 214 11.09 -27.93 9.83
N SER A 215 11.52 -28.82 8.94
CA SER A 215 11.83 -30.21 9.25
C SER A 215 13.32 -30.53 9.26
N ARG A 216 14.16 -29.59 8.79
CA ARG A 216 15.62 -29.78 8.65
C ARG A 216 16.43 -28.49 8.67
N GLN A 217 15.82 -27.33 8.96
CA GLN A 217 16.50 -26.05 9.00
C GLN A 217 17.19 -25.83 10.35
N PHE A 218 18.48 -25.47 10.27
CA PHE A 218 19.33 -25.05 11.37
C PHE A 218 19.67 -23.60 11.14
N PHE A 219 19.14 -22.72 11.96
CA PHE A 219 19.27 -21.27 11.75
C PHE A 219 20.44 -20.70 12.53
N MET A 220 21.24 -19.88 11.86
CA MET A 220 22.36 -19.12 12.38
C MET A 220 22.21 -17.63 12.11
N ASP A 221 23.12 -16.82 12.63
CA ASP A 221 23.17 -15.39 12.37
C ASP A 221 23.33 -15.06 10.87
N GLU A 222 22.56 -14.09 10.37
CA GLU A 222 22.57 -13.70 8.98
C GLU A 222 23.92 -13.11 8.54
N ALA A 223 24.52 -12.21 9.37
CA ALA A 223 25.78 -11.58 9.01
C ALA A 223 26.91 -12.60 8.97
N LEU A 224 26.92 -13.54 9.90
CA LEU A 224 27.91 -14.63 9.93
C LEU A 224 27.72 -15.58 8.74
N PHE A 225 26.47 -15.95 8.39
CA PHE A 225 26.19 -16.78 7.22
C PHE A 225 26.68 -16.12 5.93
N ARG A 226 26.35 -14.85 5.74
CA ARG A 226 26.77 -14.09 4.55
C ARG A 226 28.28 -13.98 4.46
N LYS A 227 28.95 -13.72 5.58
CA LYS A 227 30.42 -13.64 5.67
C LYS A 227 31.11 -14.94 5.28
N LEU A 228 30.60 -16.09 5.76
CA LEU A 228 31.25 -17.37 5.56
C LEU A 228 30.91 -18.03 4.21
N PHE A 229 29.68 -17.86 3.72
CA PHE A 229 29.18 -18.70 2.65
C PHE A 229 28.71 -17.96 1.40
N VAL A 230 28.43 -16.64 1.48
CA VAL A 230 27.89 -15.90 0.34
C VAL A 230 29.01 -15.10 -0.35
N ASN A 231 29.35 -15.53 -1.54
CA ASN A 231 30.23 -14.77 -2.44
C ASN A 231 29.54 -14.66 -3.81
N TYR A 232 29.14 -13.46 -4.18
CA TYR A 232 28.42 -13.22 -5.44
C TYR A 232 29.32 -13.28 -6.68
N GLU A 233 30.63 -13.04 -6.54
CA GLU A 233 31.58 -13.03 -7.66
C GLU A 233 32.14 -14.42 -7.93
N ASN A 234 32.50 -15.14 -6.88
CA ASN A 234 33.06 -16.49 -6.95
C ASN A 234 32.42 -17.41 -5.90
N PRO A 235 31.21 -17.90 -6.13
CA PRO A 235 30.49 -18.73 -5.16
C PRO A 235 31.15 -20.09 -5.02
N GLN A 236 31.71 -20.35 -3.85
CA GLN A 236 32.32 -21.66 -3.49
C GLN A 236 31.26 -22.67 -3.08
N TYR A 237 30.16 -22.19 -2.45
CA TYR A 237 29.10 -23.04 -1.94
C TYR A 237 27.81 -22.83 -2.76
N LYS A 238 26.97 -23.87 -2.78
CA LYS A 238 25.65 -23.81 -3.42
C LYS A 238 24.61 -23.42 -2.38
N TRP A 239 24.17 -22.18 -2.41
CA TRP A 239 23.07 -21.74 -1.57
C TRP A 239 21.79 -21.55 -2.37
N HIS A 240 20.67 -21.69 -1.70
CA HIS A 240 19.34 -21.39 -2.21
C HIS A 240 18.82 -20.17 -1.49
N SER A 241 18.11 -19.31 -2.21
CA SER A 241 17.63 -18.04 -1.65
C SER A 241 16.14 -17.90 -1.83
N LYS A 242 15.47 -17.40 -0.79
CA LYS A 242 14.03 -17.15 -0.75
C LYS A 242 13.76 -15.76 -0.21
N TRP A 243 12.79 -15.08 -0.79
CA TRP A 243 12.28 -13.79 -0.32
C TRP A 243 10.77 -13.86 -0.16
N ASN A 244 10.28 -13.44 1.00
CA ASN A 244 8.89 -13.11 1.23
C ASN A 244 8.80 -11.61 1.47
N VAL A 245 8.14 -10.90 0.55
CA VAL A 245 7.86 -9.48 0.67
C VAL A 245 6.41 -9.34 1.09
N LEU A 246 6.18 -8.87 2.32
CA LEU A 246 4.86 -8.55 2.84
C LEU A 246 4.72 -7.03 2.86
N ILE A 247 3.83 -6.51 2.03
CA ILE A 247 3.63 -5.06 1.88
C ILE A 247 2.50 -4.62 2.82
N ASP A 248 2.72 -3.55 3.57
CA ASP A 248 1.69 -3.00 4.47
C ASP A 248 0.58 -2.34 3.65
N TYR A 249 -0.61 -2.91 3.74
CA TYR A 249 -1.81 -2.42 3.05
C TYR A 249 -2.78 -1.70 3.97
N SER A 250 -2.47 -1.56 5.25
CA SER A 250 -3.38 -0.98 6.26
C SER A 250 -3.80 0.45 5.93
N GLU A 251 -2.91 1.21 5.30
CA GLU A 251 -3.10 2.59 4.87
C GLU A 251 -3.14 2.75 3.34
N MET A 252 -3.30 1.65 2.60
CA MET A 252 -3.33 1.68 1.14
C MET A 252 -4.54 2.47 0.65
N LYS A 253 -4.28 3.41 -0.26
CA LYS A 253 -5.30 4.26 -0.87
C LYS A 253 -5.65 3.77 -2.28
N THR A 254 -6.88 4.03 -2.69
CA THR A 254 -7.38 3.69 -4.03
C THR A 254 -6.49 4.24 -5.15
N GLU A 255 -5.89 5.43 -4.94
CA GLU A 255 -4.99 6.07 -5.91
C GLU A 255 -3.68 5.29 -6.14
N GLN A 256 -3.29 4.43 -5.21
CA GLN A 256 -2.08 3.60 -5.31
C GLN A 256 -2.31 2.27 -6.04
N VAL A 257 -3.57 1.88 -6.27
CA VAL A 257 -3.91 0.56 -6.85
C VAL A 257 -3.35 0.40 -8.25
N ASP A 258 -3.47 1.42 -9.11
CA ASP A 258 -2.94 1.36 -10.49
C ASP A 258 -1.42 1.29 -10.50
N LEU A 259 -0.77 2.09 -9.64
CA LEU A 259 0.67 2.04 -9.48
C LEU A 259 1.12 0.67 -8.97
N ALA A 260 0.45 0.12 -7.96
CA ALA A 260 0.78 -1.19 -7.39
C ALA A 260 0.66 -2.30 -8.45
N LEU A 261 -0.40 -2.30 -9.27
CA LEU A 261 -0.57 -3.26 -10.36
C LEU A 261 0.51 -3.12 -11.43
N SER A 262 0.85 -1.89 -11.83
CA SER A 262 1.88 -1.65 -12.85
C SER A 262 3.29 -2.04 -12.37
N GLU A 263 3.63 -1.74 -11.12
CA GLU A 263 4.93 -2.11 -10.55
C GLU A 263 5.03 -3.62 -10.29
N LEU A 264 3.92 -4.28 -9.92
CA LEU A 264 3.87 -5.72 -9.81
C LEU A 264 4.07 -6.40 -11.18
N GLU A 265 3.47 -5.89 -12.25
CA GLU A 265 3.67 -6.40 -13.61
C GLU A 265 5.13 -6.26 -14.05
N LYS A 266 5.76 -5.10 -13.83
CA LYS A 266 7.19 -4.90 -14.11
C LYS A 266 8.07 -5.86 -13.31
N PHE A 267 7.73 -6.05 -12.03
CA PHE A 267 8.42 -6.99 -11.16
C PHE A 267 8.29 -8.43 -11.67
N SER A 268 7.08 -8.88 -12.03
CA SER A 268 6.85 -10.23 -12.54
C SER A 268 7.60 -10.49 -13.85
N LEU A 269 7.63 -9.53 -14.77
CA LEU A 269 8.41 -9.61 -16.01
C LEU A 269 9.92 -9.66 -15.75
N ALA A 270 10.42 -8.94 -14.74
CA ALA A 270 11.82 -9.00 -14.35
C ALA A 270 12.19 -10.36 -13.74
N VAL A 271 11.32 -10.90 -12.89
CA VAL A 271 11.49 -12.23 -12.27
C VAL A 271 11.44 -13.34 -13.33
N GLU A 272 10.54 -13.25 -14.30
CA GLU A 272 10.47 -14.19 -15.42
C GLU A 272 11.76 -14.22 -16.26
N LYS A 273 12.34 -13.05 -16.57
CA LYS A 273 13.64 -12.94 -17.26
C LYS A 273 14.80 -13.56 -16.49
N ILE A 274 14.76 -13.50 -15.15
CA ILE A 274 15.78 -14.09 -14.28
C ILE A 274 15.68 -15.62 -14.29
N ASP A 275 14.51 -16.18 -14.61
CA ASP A 275 14.24 -17.62 -14.61
C ASP A 275 14.44 -18.21 -13.21
N VAL A 276 13.59 -17.81 -12.29
CA VAL A 276 13.58 -18.26 -10.89
C VAL A 276 12.97 -19.66 -10.77
N TYR A 277 13.24 -20.35 -9.64
CA TYR A 277 12.68 -21.67 -9.37
C TYR A 277 11.18 -21.63 -9.04
N ASN A 278 10.76 -20.62 -8.24
CA ASN A 278 9.36 -20.46 -7.84
C ASN A 278 9.06 -18.97 -7.62
N TYR A 279 7.95 -18.53 -8.19
CA TYR A 279 7.41 -17.20 -8.02
C TYR A 279 5.91 -17.28 -7.75
N LYS A 280 5.44 -16.58 -6.74
CA LYS A 280 4.02 -16.45 -6.41
C LYS A 280 3.72 -15.03 -5.95
N GLU A 281 2.60 -14.52 -6.38
CA GLU A 281 2.00 -13.30 -5.86
C GLU A 281 0.53 -13.58 -5.52
N TYR A 282 -0.03 -12.83 -4.57
CA TYR A 282 -1.34 -13.15 -4.01
C TYR A 282 -2.34 -11.99 -4.09
N PHE A 283 -2.00 -10.87 -4.73
CA PHE A 283 -2.82 -9.66 -4.68
C PHE A 283 -3.23 -9.07 -6.02
N SER A 284 -2.64 -9.43 -7.14
CA SER A 284 -3.03 -8.86 -8.44
C SER A 284 -4.51 -9.05 -8.76
N ASN A 285 -5.03 -10.26 -8.50
CA ASN A 285 -6.44 -10.55 -8.76
C ASN A 285 -7.36 -9.77 -7.81
N ILE A 286 -6.99 -9.64 -6.53
CA ILE A 286 -7.75 -8.88 -5.54
C ILE A 286 -7.85 -7.41 -5.95
N LEU A 287 -6.72 -6.82 -6.38
CA LEU A 287 -6.69 -5.43 -6.84
C LEU A 287 -7.45 -5.23 -8.15
N LYS A 288 -7.38 -6.18 -9.09
CA LYS A 288 -8.17 -6.14 -10.35
C LYS A 288 -9.67 -6.22 -10.05
N ASP A 289 -10.10 -7.14 -9.20
CA ASP A 289 -11.50 -7.27 -8.78
C ASP A 289 -11.99 -6.01 -8.06
N PHE A 290 -11.13 -5.43 -7.22
CA PHE A 290 -11.41 -4.14 -6.59
C PHE A 290 -11.65 -3.03 -7.62
N LYS A 291 -10.84 -2.93 -8.68
CA LYS A 291 -11.03 -1.94 -9.76
C LYS A 291 -12.39 -2.07 -10.45
N VAL A 292 -12.86 -3.29 -10.67
CA VAL A 292 -14.21 -3.53 -11.22
C VAL A 292 -15.29 -3.02 -10.26
N LYS A 293 -15.14 -3.25 -8.96
CA LYS A 293 -16.06 -2.73 -7.92
C LYS A 293 -16.00 -1.21 -7.83
N GLN A 294 -14.81 -0.64 -7.91
CA GLN A 294 -14.59 0.82 -7.94
C GLN A 294 -15.35 1.45 -9.10
N ALA A 295 -15.15 0.97 -10.33
CA ALA A 295 -15.82 1.51 -11.51
C ALA A 295 -17.35 1.42 -11.41
N LYS A 296 -17.88 0.32 -10.86
CA LYS A 296 -19.33 0.17 -10.62
C LYS A 296 -19.85 1.19 -9.61
N LEU A 297 -19.15 1.40 -8.49
CA LEU A 297 -19.56 2.35 -7.46
C LEU A 297 -19.51 3.78 -8.00
N GLU A 298 -18.43 4.17 -8.67
CA GLU A 298 -18.27 5.49 -9.27
C GLU A 298 -19.37 5.77 -10.30
N ASN A 299 -19.72 4.81 -11.17
CA ASN A 299 -20.81 4.94 -12.13
C ASN A 299 -22.18 5.12 -11.45
N VAL A 300 -22.47 4.37 -10.41
CA VAL A 300 -23.75 4.51 -9.65
C VAL A 300 -23.84 5.87 -9.00
N LEU A 301 -22.78 6.32 -8.33
CA LEU A 301 -22.74 7.64 -7.68
C LEU A 301 -22.90 8.77 -8.71
N PHE A 302 -22.21 8.66 -9.84
CA PHE A 302 -22.33 9.62 -10.95
C PHE A 302 -23.77 9.71 -11.50
N LEU A 303 -24.43 8.56 -11.73
CA LEU A 303 -25.82 8.52 -12.19
C LEU A 303 -26.80 9.17 -11.19
N LEU A 304 -26.56 9.01 -9.89
CA LEU A 304 -27.37 9.65 -8.85
C LEU A 304 -27.11 11.15 -8.75
N GLU A 305 -25.90 11.61 -9.08
CA GLU A 305 -25.50 13.01 -8.99
C GLU A 305 -26.05 13.85 -10.12
N ILE A 306 -26.15 13.32 -11.36
CA ILE A 306 -26.57 14.06 -12.57
C ILE A 306 -27.89 14.82 -12.38
N PRO A 307 -29.00 14.21 -11.90
CA PRO A 307 -30.26 14.92 -11.76
C PRO A 307 -30.19 16.12 -10.81
N ILE A 308 -29.47 15.95 -9.70
CA ILE A 308 -29.34 17.00 -8.68
C ILE A 308 -28.43 18.13 -9.20
N PHE A 309 -27.35 17.78 -9.90
CA PHE A 309 -26.47 18.75 -10.56
C PHE A 309 -27.23 19.60 -11.56
N ILE A 310 -28.01 18.97 -12.44
CA ILE A 310 -28.84 19.68 -13.43
C ILE A 310 -29.86 20.62 -12.74
N LEU A 311 -30.53 20.15 -11.69
CA LEU A 311 -31.48 20.96 -10.93
C LEU A 311 -30.82 22.19 -10.31
N LEU A 312 -29.65 22.01 -9.68
CA LEU A 312 -28.92 23.14 -9.11
C LEU A 312 -28.42 24.12 -10.17
N MET A 313 -27.98 23.66 -11.34
CA MET A 313 -27.58 24.52 -12.46
C MET A 313 -28.78 25.32 -13.02
N ILE A 314 -29.93 24.67 -13.17
CA ILE A 314 -31.17 25.39 -13.57
C ILE A 314 -31.57 26.43 -12.51
N PHE A 315 -31.47 26.08 -11.22
CA PHE A 315 -31.74 27.03 -10.14
C PHE A 315 -30.82 28.26 -10.21
N ILE A 316 -29.53 28.07 -10.36
CA ILE A 316 -28.52 29.12 -10.49
C ILE A 316 -28.84 29.99 -11.72
N TYR A 317 -29.16 29.36 -12.86
CA TYR A 317 -29.57 30.06 -14.08
C TYR A 317 -30.82 30.94 -13.86
N MET A 318 -31.87 30.41 -13.25
CA MET A 318 -33.11 31.12 -12.97
C MET A 318 -32.89 32.32 -12.04
N VAL A 319 -32.09 32.16 -10.98
CA VAL A 319 -31.77 33.25 -10.04
C VAL A 319 -30.96 34.34 -10.74
N ASN A 320 -29.96 33.96 -11.54
CA ASN A 320 -29.18 34.92 -12.34
C ASN A 320 -30.07 35.70 -13.36
N ASN A 321 -30.94 34.97 -14.07
CA ASN A 321 -31.85 35.61 -15.04
C ASN A 321 -32.81 36.61 -14.38
N GLN A 322 -33.40 36.26 -13.22
CA GLN A 322 -34.23 37.19 -12.46
C GLN A 322 -33.43 38.40 -11.97
N MET A 323 -32.19 38.19 -11.52
CA MET A 323 -31.31 39.25 -11.10
C MET A 323 -31.03 40.23 -12.25
N MET A 324 -30.72 39.72 -13.44
CA MET A 324 -30.49 40.53 -14.65
C MET A 324 -31.75 41.31 -15.08
N LEU A 325 -32.94 40.70 -14.98
CA LEU A 325 -34.19 41.37 -15.31
C LEU A 325 -34.45 42.61 -14.41
N LEU A 326 -34.15 42.49 -13.12
CA LEU A 326 -34.29 43.59 -12.15
C LEU A 326 -33.19 44.66 -12.29
N GLU A 327 -32.10 44.34 -12.92
CA GLU A 327 -30.94 45.24 -13.10
C GLU A 327 -30.95 45.96 -14.45
N LYS A 328 -31.90 45.64 -15.35
CA LYS A 328 -32.00 46.29 -16.67
C LYS A 328 -32.08 47.82 -16.58
N SER A 329 -32.82 48.38 -15.62
CA SER A 329 -32.91 49.82 -15.40
C SER A 329 -31.58 50.42 -14.94
N ASP A 330 -30.88 49.76 -14.04
CA ASP A 330 -29.58 50.19 -13.51
C ASP A 330 -28.50 50.18 -14.62
N ILE A 331 -28.53 49.15 -15.48
CA ILE A 331 -27.67 49.06 -16.67
C ILE A 331 -27.95 50.21 -17.66
N ALA A 332 -29.23 50.52 -17.90
CA ALA A 332 -29.62 51.62 -18.78
C ALA A 332 -29.12 52.98 -18.26
N VAL A 333 -29.22 53.24 -16.95
CA VAL A 333 -28.69 54.44 -16.30
C VAL A 333 -27.15 54.48 -16.38
N LEU A 334 -26.45 53.39 -16.20
CA LEU A 334 -25.00 53.35 -16.36
C LEU A 334 -24.57 53.65 -17.79
N LYS A 335 -25.27 53.08 -18.77
CA LYS A 335 -25.03 53.39 -20.21
C LYS A 335 -25.30 54.82 -20.56
N SER A 336 -26.38 55.44 -20.07
CA SER A 336 -26.67 56.86 -20.31
C SER A 336 -25.62 57.80 -19.71
N ARG A 337 -24.90 57.36 -18.67
CA ARG A 337 -23.78 58.07 -18.06
C ARG A 337 -22.42 57.75 -18.73
N GLY A 338 -22.41 57.05 -19.87
CA GLY A 338 -21.21 56.79 -20.67
C GLY A 338 -20.41 55.58 -20.27
N ALA A 339 -20.96 54.66 -19.46
CA ALA A 339 -20.26 53.41 -19.13
C ALA A 339 -20.18 52.50 -20.37
N SER A 340 -18.97 52.02 -20.70
CA SER A 340 -18.76 51.07 -21.78
C SER A 340 -19.29 49.69 -21.40
N ASN A 341 -19.61 48.85 -22.40
CA ASN A 341 -20.02 47.45 -22.16
C ASN A 341 -18.99 46.66 -21.34
N LEU A 342 -17.68 46.89 -21.57
CA LEU A 342 -16.61 46.30 -20.82
C LEU A 342 -16.67 46.66 -19.33
N HIS A 343 -16.98 47.89 -18.99
CA HIS A 343 -17.13 48.33 -17.60
C HIS A 343 -18.29 47.61 -16.90
N ILE A 344 -19.41 47.43 -17.62
CA ILE A 344 -20.56 46.72 -17.09
C ILE A 344 -20.23 45.25 -16.85
N ILE A 345 -19.66 44.57 -17.84
CA ILE A 345 -19.20 43.16 -17.71
C ILE A 345 -18.25 43.02 -16.55
N LEU A 346 -17.31 43.91 -16.35
CA LEU A 346 -16.32 43.86 -15.28
C LEU A 346 -16.96 44.01 -13.89
N ILE A 347 -18.04 44.82 -13.76
CA ILE A 347 -18.81 44.92 -12.50
C ILE A 347 -19.49 43.59 -12.17
N TYR A 348 -20.13 42.92 -13.13
CA TYR A 348 -20.80 41.63 -12.93
C TYR A 348 -19.81 40.52 -12.71
N LEU A 349 -18.66 40.51 -13.39
CA LEU A 349 -17.56 39.58 -13.17
C LEU A 349 -17.01 39.70 -11.75
N LEU A 350 -16.74 40.90 -11.26
CA LEU A 350 -16.30 41.13 -9.88
C LEU A 350 -17.35 40.66 -8.86
N GLN A 351 -18.63 40.93 -9.10
CA GLN A 351 -19.72 40.46 -8.27
C GLN A 351 -19.78 38.95 -8.23
N GLY A 352 -19.68 38.28 -9.39
CA GLY A 352 -19.63 36.80 -9.49
C GLY A 352 -18.44 36.22 -8.78
N ILE A 353 -17.24 36.80 -8.93
CA ILE A 353 -16.02 36.34 -8.24
C ILE A 353 -16.18 36.40 -6.71
N ILE A 354 -16.73 37.50 -6.18
CA ILE A 354 -16.94 37.65 -4.72
C ILE A 354 -17.89 36.56 -4.22
N ILE A 355 -19.02 36.34 -4.89
CA ILE A 355 -20.00 35.32 -4.51
C ILE A 355 -19.35 33.94 -4.59
N MET A 356 -18.53 33.65 -5.64
CA MET A 356 -17.85 32.36 -5.80
C MET A 356 -16.79 32.11 -4.76
N LEU A 357 -15.98 33.09 -4.38
CA LEU A 357 -15.00 32.94 -3.33
C LEU A 357 -15.67 32.60 -1.99
N ILE A 358 -16.78 33.24 -1.66
CA ILE A 358 -17.55 32.93 -0.45
C ILE A 358 -18.18 31.52 -0.57
N ALA A 359 -18.69 31.17 -1.76
CA ALA A 359 -19.28 29.88 -2.02
C ALA A 359 -18.23 28.73 -1.90
N LEU A 360 -17.01 28.92 -2.39
CA LEU A 360 -15.91 27.97 -2.21
C LEU A 360 -15.54 27.81 -0.72
N LEU A 361 -15.42 28.94 -0.02
CA LEU A 361 -15.05 28.94 1.41
C LEU A 361 -16.07 28.18 2.28
N LEU A 362 -17.37 28.28 1.96
CA LEU A 362 -18.45 27.63 2.72
C LEU A 362 -18.88 26.28 2.13
N GLY A 363 -18.80 26.11 0.82
CA GLY A 363 -19.23 24.89 0.12
C GLY A 363 -18.31 23.69 0.40
N ILE A 364 -17.00 23.91 0.46
CA ILE A 364 -16.05 22.81 0.76
C ILE A 364 -16.32 22.24 2.16
N PRO A 365 -16.38 23.03 3.25
CA PRO A 365 -16.73 22.52 4.57
C PRO A 365 -18.12 21.87 4.62
N LEU A 366 -19.10 22.43 3.89
CA LEU A 366 -20.44 21.83 3.81
C LEU A 366 -20.39 20.44 3.15
N GLY A 367 -19.61 20.25 2.10
CA GLY A 367 -19.39 18.97 1.45
C GLY A 367 -18.77 17.94 2.40
N LEU A 368 -17.77 18.34 3.18
CA LEU A 368 -17.18 17.50 4.23
C LEU A 368 -18.20 17.13 5.32
N PHE A 369 -19.03 18.09 5.72
CA PHE A 369 -20.10 17.84 6.69
C PHE A 369 -21.13 16.82 6.16
N PHE A 370 -21.54 16.93 4.90
CA PHE A 370 -22.43 15.93 4.29
C PHE A 370 -21.80 14.55 4.24
N CYS A 371 -20.53 14.46 3.89
CA CYS A 371 -19.77 13.21 3.90
C CYS A 371 -19.74 12.61 5.31
N TYR A 372 -19.48 13.42 6.34
CA TYR A 372 -19.48 13.00 7.73
C TYR A 372 -20.88 12.46 8.17
N ALA A 373 -21.94 13.20 7.84
CA ALA A 373 -23.31 12.84 8.17
C ALA A 373 -23.73 11.51 7.50
N LEU A 374 -23.39 11.33 6.22
CA LEU A 374 -23.65 10.09 5.48
C LEU A 374 -22.83 8.91 6.05
N GLY A 375 -21.57 9.16 6.39
CA GLY A 375 -20.68 8.15 6.96
C GLY A 375 -21.12 7.61 8.32
N ASN A 376 -21.89 8.40 9.07
CA ASN A 376 -22.44 8.00 10.38
C ASN A 376 -23.83 7.32 10.29
N ALA A 377 -24.41 7.18 9.11
CA ALA A 377 -25.67 6.46 8.94
C ALA A 377 -25.50 4.97 9.29
N ASN A 378 -26.44 4.39 10.04
CA ASN A 378 -26.36 3.03 10.57
C ASN A 378 -26.08 1.95 9.50
N ALA A 379 -26.73 2.03 8.35
CA ALA A 379 -26.53 1.10 7.24
C ALA A 379 -25.10 1.16 6.68
N PHE A 380 -24.51 2.35 6.68
CA PHE A 380 -23.14 2.54 6.24
C PHE A 380 -22.12 2.04 7.29
N LEU A 381 -22.37 2.25 8.58
CA LEU A 381 -21.52 1.77 9.67
C LEU A 381 -21.41 0.23 9.69
N GLU A 382 -22.46 -0.49 9.35
CA GLU A 382 -22.42 -1.95 9.19
C GLU A 382 -21.53 -2.35 7.99
N PHE A 383 -21.65 -1.64 6.88
CA PHE A 383 -20.87 -1.92 5.68
C PHE A 383 -19.35 -1.74 5.91
N VAL A 384 -18.95 -0.71 6.67
CA VAL A 384 -17.53 -0.39 6.94
C VAL A 384 -17.03 -0.87 8.32
N SER A 385 -17.67 -1.86 8.91
CA SER A 385 -17.26 -2.44 10.20
C SER A 385 -17.25 -1.44 11.37
N ARG A 386 -18.18 -0.49 11.37
CA ARG A 386 -18.43 0.52 12.43
C ARG A 386 -17.23 1.47 12.70
N THR A 387 -16.36 1.68 11.73
CA THR A 387 -15.27 2.64 11.86
C THR A 387 -15.58 3.95 11.15
N ALA A 388 -15.19 5.10 11.73
CA ALA A 388 -15.35 6.40 11.11
C ALA A 388 -14.65 6.45 9.74
N LEU A 389 -15.26 7.16 8.77
CA LEU A 389 -14.64 7.38 7.46
C LEU A 389 -13.45 8.35 7.59
N PRO A 390 -12.31 8.04 7.00
CA PRO A 390 -11.23 9.00 6.87
C PRO A 390 -11.65 10.09 5.86
N LEU A 391 -11.99 11.28 6.35
CA LEU A 391 -12.35 12.41 5.51
C LEU A 391 -11.08 13.13 5.07
N GLU A 392 -10.57 12.82 3.90
CA GLU A 392 -9.43 13.49 3.30
C GLU A 392 -9.89 14.33 2.10
N LEU A 393 -9.56 15.62 2.12
CA LEU A 393 -9.78 16.51 0.99
C LEU A 393 -8.75 16.20 -0.11
N THR A 394 -9.18 15.59 -1.19
CA THR A 394 -8.31 15.21 -2.30
C THR A 394 -8.11 16.37 -3.28
N ASN A 395 -6.97 16.37 -4.00
CA ASN A 395 -6.74 17.33 -5.08
C ASN A 395 -7.83 17.26 -6.16
N LYS A 396 -8.39 16.08 -6.42
CA LYS A 396 -9.52 15.89 -7.34
C LYS A 396 -10.76 16.67 -6.88
N ALA A 397 -11.08 16.63 -5.59
CA ALA A 397 -12.22 17.37 -5.03
C ALA A 397 -12.03 18.88 -5.12
N LEU A 398 -10.82 19.38 -4.86
CA LEU A 398 -10.48 20.81 -5.02
C LEU A 398 -10.58 21.26 -6.49
N MET A 399 -10.05 20.48 -7.42
CA MET A 399 -10.14 20.78 -8.85
C MET A 399 -11.60 20.79 -9.32
N ALA A 400 -12.41 19.81 -8.90
CA ALA A 400 -13.83 19.77 -9.25
C ALA A 400 -14.61 20.96 -8.66
N ALA A 401 -14.34 21.35 -7.42
CA ALA A 401 -14.90 22.55 -6.82
C ALA A 401 -14.57 23.82 -7.64
N GLY A 402 -13.31 23.96 -8.06
CA GLY A 402 -12.86 25.04 -8.93
C GLY A 402 -13.56 25.06 -10.30
N LEU A 403 -13.70 23.88 -10.92
CA LEU A 403 -14.42 23.75 -12.20
C LEU A 403 -15.90 24.10 -12.07
N CYS A 404 -16.57 23.66 -11.00
CA CYS A 404 -17.97 24.03 -10.73
C CYS A 404 -18.13 25.54 -10.50
N ALA A 405 -17.21 26.15 -9.77
CA ALA A 405 -17.19 27.60 -9.57
C ALA A 405 -17.02 28.37 -10.89
N LEU A 406 -16.12 27.94 -11.77
CA LEU A 406 -15.91 28.49 -13.08
C LEU A 406 -17.16 28.35 -13.98
N ALA A 407 -17.78 27.15 -13.98
CA ALA A 407 -18.99 26.92 -14.76
C ALA A 407 -20.15 27.83 -14.33
N SER A 408 -20.36 27.99 -13.03
CA SER A 408 -21.39 28.89 -12.50
C SER A 408 -21.07 30.35 -12.81
N LEU A 409 -19.81 30.77 -12.75
CA LEU A 409 -19.39 32.12 -13.14
C LEU A 409 -19.67 32.40 -14.63
N MET A 410 -19.41 31.40 -15.49
CA MET A 410 -19.73 31.54 -16.93
C MET A 410 -21.22 31.72 -17.18
N ILE A 411 -22.10 31.03 -16.45
CA ILE A 411 -23.54 31.23 -16.53
C ILE A 411 -23.90 32.68 -16.18
N THR A 412 -23.27 33.24 -15.16
CA THR A 412 -23.51 34.64 -14.73
C THR A 412 -23.08 35.67 -15.79
N LEU A 413 -22.05 35.34 -16.61
CA LEU A 413 -21.51 36.21 -17.63
C LEU A 413 -22.25 36.13 -18.99
N VAL A 414 -22.86 34.99 -19.30
CA VAL A 414 -23.57 34.76 -20.57
C VAL A 414 -24.98 35.41 -20.57
N LEU A 415 -25.57 35.60 -19.42
CA LEU A 415 -26.85 36.30 -19.23
C LEU A 415 -26.68 37.81 -19.23
#